data_b7f55d27918cde371c2f6058fa67dba3
#
_entry.id   b7f55d27918cde371c2f6058fa67dba3
#
_cell.length_a   1.000
_cell.length_b   1.000
_cell.length_c   1.000
_cell.angle_alpha   90.00
_cell.angle_beta   90.00
_cell.angle_gamma   90.00
#
_symmetry.space_group_name_H-M   'P 1'
#
loop_
_entity.id
_entity.type
_entity.pdbx_description
1 polymer ?
#
loop_
_entity_poly.entity_id
_entity_poly.type
_entity_poly.pdbx_seq_one_letter_code
_entity_poly.pdbx_strand_id
1 'polypeptide(L)'
;MNPVTKLYIKVFFQAGIPFGLVMSAIDLINGNGFSWEKFLFSFIGFGLFMSLALVSIHIHRLKKLGVQKFTDENLSVRQTKIVTSPLNLSEMKQKLKSDLALEKMKMTEAQNGILLDSKVTWKSWGEKIGVILQCKDGGNYVYHISSKPRLTRTIIDFGKNLVNVNNIEQAITPHS
;
A
#
# COMPACT_ATOMS: atom_id res chain seq x y z
N MET A 1 -20.05 -1.68 -9.89
CA MET A 1 -19.98 -1.92 -8.43
C MET A 1 -19.11 -0.84 -7.80
N ASN A 2 -19.53 -0.28 -6.67
CA ASN A 2 -18.77 0.75 -5.97
C ASN A 2 -17.39 0.21 -5.54
N PRO A 3 -16.27 0.94 -5.75
CA PRO A 3 -14.92 0.51 -5.37
C PRO A 3 -14.78 0.12 -3.89
N VAL A 4 -15.46 0.84 -3.01
CA VAL A 4 -15.47 0.52 -1.56
C VAL A 4 -16.13 -0.82 -1.29
N THR A 5 -17.30 -1.09 -1.90
CA THR A 5 -18.00 -2.38 -1.79
C THR A 5 -17.13 -3.53 -2.31
N LYS A 6 -16.45 -3.32 -3.44
CA LYS A 6 -15.52 -4.29 -4.01
C LYS A 6 -14.38 -4.64 -3.04
N LEU A 7 -13.85 -3.62 -2.31
CA LEU A 7 -12.82 -3.83 -1.32
C LEU A 7 -13.34 -4.64 -0.11
N TYR A 8 -14.55 -4.35 0.39
CA TYR A 8 -15.19 -5.14 1.45
C TYR A 8 -15.32 -6.60 1.07
N ILE A 9 -15.85 -6.89 -0.12
CA ILE A 9 -16.02 -8.25 -0.62
C ILE A 9 -14.67 -8.96 -0.75
N LYS A 10 -13.66 -8.28 -1.29
CA LYS A 10 -12.32 -8.83 -1.43
C LYS A 10 -11.72 -9.22 -0.08
N VAL A 11 -11.79 -8.35 0.92
CA VAL A 11 -11.26 -8.60 2.27
C VAL A 11 -12.03 -9.71 2.95
N PHE A 12 -13.37 -9.72 2.82
CA PHE A 12 -14.23 -10.77 3.36
C PHE A 12 -13.78 -12.17 2.91
N PHE A 13 -13.62 -12.39 1.61
CA PHE A 13 -13.20 -13.69 1.09
C PHE A 13 -11.75 -14.04 1.46
N GLN A 14 -10.84 -13.07 1.36
CA GLN A 14 -9.42 -13.30 1.62
C GLN A 14 -9.09 -13.54 3.11
N ALA A 15 -9.89 -13.02 4.01
CA ALA A 15 -9.75 -13.30 5.44
C ALA A 15 -10.58 -14.53 5.86
N GLY A 16 -11.82 -14.60 5.40
CA GLY A 16 -12.76 -15.63 5.84
C GLY A 16 -12.40 -17.03 5.38
N ILE A 17 -12.07 -17.21 4.08
CA ILE A 17 -11.79 -18.56 3.52
C ILE A 17 -10.62 -19.22 4.26
N PRO A 18 -9.42 -18.60 4.39
CA PRO A 18 -8.32 -19.24 5.11
C PRO A 18 -8.65 -19.56 6.56
N PHE A 19 -9.37 -18.65 7.23
CA PHE A 19 -9.75 -18.86 8.62
C PHE A 19 -10.74 -20.02 8.78
N GLY A 20 -11.77 -20.09 7.94
CA GLY A 20 -12.72 -21.22 7.93
C GLY A 20 -12.03 -22.56 7.66
N LEU A 21 -11.07 -22.59 6.70
CA LEU A 21 -10.27 -23.81 6.42
C LEU A 21 -9.43 -24.23 7.62
N VAL A 22 -8.76 -23.29 8.29
CA VAL A 22 -7.95 -23.59 9.48
C VAL A 22 -8.82 -24.14 10.60
N MET A 23 -9.99 -23.55 10.87
CA MET A 23 -10.89 -24.03 11.91
C MET A 23 -11.43 -25.44 11.64
N SER A 24 -11.74 -25.74 10.37
CA SER A 24 -12.17 -27.10 9.98
C SER A 24 -11.01 -28.12 9.97
N ALA A 25 -9.79 -27.67 9.67
CA ALA A 25 -8.61 -28.53 9.72
C ALA A 25 -8.27 -28.96 11.14
N ILE A 26 -8.52 -28.12 12.15
CA ILE A 26 -8.36 -28.48 13.57
C ILE A 26 -9.29 -29.64 13.94
N ASP A 27 -10.53 -29.67 13.43
CA ASP A 27 -11.43 -30.81 13.67
C ASP A 27 -10.94 -32.11 13.02
N LEU A 28 -10.39 -32.02 11.81
CA LEU A 28 -9.76 -33.17 11.16
C LEU A 28 -8.61 -33.76 11.99
N ILE A 29 -7.75 -32.90 12.53
CA ILE A 29 -6.61 -33.30 13.38
C ILE A 29 -7.11 -33.98 14.67
N ASN A 30 -8.23 -33.51 15.22
CA ASN A 30 -8.85 -34.07 16.41
C ASN A 30 -9.69 -35.35 16.14
N GLY A 31 -9.70 -35.87 14.91
CA GLY A 31 -10.43 -37.08 14.53
C GLY A 31 -11.93 -36.91 14.33
N ASN A 32 -12.45 -35.69 14.34
CA ASN A 32 -13.89 -35.40 14.21
C ASN A 32 -14.40 -35.28 12.77
N GLY A 33 -13.52 -35.41 11.77
CA GLY A 33 -13.86 -35.17 10.36
C GLY A 33 -13.99 -33.71 10.00
N PHE A 34 -14.22 -33.40 8.71
CA PHE A 34 -14.39 -32.01 8.23
C PHE A 34 -15.81 -31.54 8.51
N SER A 35 -15.95 -30.46 9.27
CA SER A 35 -17.25 -29.86 9.61
C SER A 35 -17.55 -28.66 8.70
N TRP A 36 -18.53 -28.82 7.78
CA TRP A 36 -19.00 -27.74 6.93
C TRP A 36 -19.68 -26.62 7.70
N GLU A 37 -20.37 -26.92 8.78
CA GLU A 37 -21.02 -25.94 9.65
C GLU A 37 -20.00 -25.03 10.30
N LYS A 38 -18.96 -25.59 10.88
CA LYS A 38 -17.87 -24.83 11.49
C LYS A 38 -17.10 -24.01 10.44
N PHE A 39 -16.87 -24.59 9.26
CA PHE A 39 -16.26 -23.86 8.15
C PHE A 39 -17.10 -22.63 7.82
N LEU A 40 -18.39 -22.78 7.53
CA LEU A 40 -19.27 -21.68 7.13
C LEU A 40 -19.39 -20.63 8.22
N PHE A 41 -19.60 -21.05 9.47
CA PHE A 41 -19.73 -20.14 10.60
C PHE A 41 -18.45 -19.31 10.80
N SER A 42 -17.30 -19.98 10.80
CA SER A 42 -16.00 -19.32 10.96
C SER A 42 -15.64 -18.44 9.76
N PHE A 43 -15.91 -18.90 8.54
CA PHE A 43 -15.71 -18.13 7.30
C PHE A 43 -16.54 -16.85 7.31
N ILE A 44 -17.86 -16.97 7.54
CA ILE A 44 -18.77 -15.82 7.51
C ILE A 44 -18.47 -14.86 8.67
N GLY A 45 -18.38 -15.37 9.90
CA GLY A 45 -18.18 -14.55 11.10
C GLY A 45 -16.85 -13.79 11.05
N PHE A 46 -15.75 -14.50 10.81
CA PHE A 46 -14.42 -13.86 10.73
C PHE A 46 -14.28 -12.98 9.50
N GLY A 47 -14.78 -13.42 8.34
CA GLY A 47 -14.76 -12.63 7.12
C GLY A 47 -15.49 -11.29 7.24
N LEU A 48 -16.70 -11.30 7.84
CA LEU A 48 -17.47 -10.08 8.12
C LEU A 48 -16.72 -9.17 9.11
N PHE A 49 -16.28 -9.73 10.24
CA PHE A 49 -15.55 -8.96 11.25
C PHE A 49 -14.32 -8.28 10.66
N MET A 50 -13.45 -9.04 9.96
CA MET A 50 -12.22 -8.50 9.39
C MET A 50 -12.48 -7.50 8.27
N SER A 51 -13.47 -7.75 7.41
CA SER A 51 -13.81 -6.81 6.35
C SER A 51 -14.31 -5.48 6.91
N LEU A 52 -15.23 -5.52 7.87
CA LEU A 52 -15.74 -4.32 8.52
C LEU A 52 -14.64 -3.55 9.25
N ALA A 53 -13.82 -4.22 10.05
CA ALA A 53 -12.75 -3.59 10.82
C ALA A 53 -11.67 -2.98 9.91
N LEU A 54 -11.05 -3.79 9.03
CA LEU A 54 -9.88 -3.35 8.26
C LEU A 54 -10.26 -2.31 7.20
N VAL A 55 -11.36 -2.51 6.47
CA VAL A 55 -11.76 -1.57 5.43
C VAL A 55 -12.23 -0.25 6.02
N SER A 56 -12.99 -0.27 7.13
CA SER A 56 -13.42 0.97 7.79
C SER A 56 -12.23 1.79 8.30
N ILE A 57 -11.22 1.15 8.92
CA ILE A 57 -10.00 1.83 9.36
C ILE A 57 -9.24 2.39 8.15
N HIS A 58 -9.13 1.62 7.05
CA HIS A 58 -8.45 2.05 5.83
C HIS A 58 -9.11 3.29 5.23
N ILE A 59 -10.43 3.24 5.02
CA ILE A 59 -11.23 4.38 4.52
C ILE A 59 -11.09 5.61 5.41
N HIS A 60 -11.18 5.42 6.75
CA HIS A 60 -11.01 6.52 7.69
C HIS A 60 -9.62 7.18 7.56
N ARG A 61 -8.56 6.38 7.40
CA ARG A 61 -7.21 6.90 7.20
C ARG A 61 -7.06 7.64 5.87
N LEU A 62 -7.60 7.10 4.78
CA LEU A 62 -7.58 7.78 3.48
C LEU A 62 -8.31 9.13 3.53
N LYS A 63 -9.45 9.20 4.22
CA LYS A 63 -10.14 10.49 4.47
C LYS A 63 -9.24 11.50 5.19
N LYS A 64 -8.52 11.06 6.23
CA LYS A 64 -7.55 11.91 6.93
C LYS A 64 -6.38 12.38 6.05
N LEU A 65 -6.05 11.65 4.99
CA LEU A 65 -5.05 12.01 4.00
C LEU A 65 -5.62 12.89 2.87
N GLY A 66 -6.87 13.36 3.00
CA GLY A 66 -7.51 14.26 2.05
C GLY A 66 -8.23 13.57 0.88
N VAL A 67 -8.35 12.24 0.88
CA VAL A 67 -9.10 11.51 -0.15
C VAL A 67 -10.60 11.70 0.06
N GLN A 68 -11.23 12.49 -0.80
CA GLN A 68 -12.67 12.79 -0.73
C GLN A 68 -13.51 11.78 -1.53
N LYS A 69 -13.00 11.32 -2.67
CA LYS A 69 -13.68 10.37 -3.57
C LYS A 69 -12.89 9.07 -3.66
N PHE A 70 -13.54 7.94 -3.39
CA PHE A 70 -12.92 6.62 -3.45
C PHE A 70 -13.02 6.02 -4.85
N THR A 71 -11.86 5.76 -5.46
CA THR A 71 -11.69 5.09 -6.75
C THR A 71 -10.88 3.81 -6.55
N ASP A 72 -10.88 2.90 -7.55
CA ASP A 72 -10.03 1.71 -7.50
C ASP A 72 -8.54 2.08 -7.37
N GLU A 73 -8.13 3.22 -7.92
CA GLU A 73 -6.76 3.72 -7.87
C GLU A 73 -6.35 4.14 -6.45
N ASN A 74 -7.10 5.04 -5.80
CA ASN A 74 -6.72 5.53 -4.47
C ASN A 74 -7.00 4.54 -3.34
N LEU A 75 -7.82 3.52 -3.57
CA LEU A 75 -7.99 2.36 -2.67
C LEU A 75 -6.90 1.30 -2.88
N SER A 76 -6.13 1.40 -3.96
CA SER A 76 -5.05 0.45 -4.24
C SER A 76 -3.91 0.59 -3.23
N VAL A 77 -3.34 -0.55 -2.83
CA VAL A 77 -2.10 -0.58 -2.04
C VAL A 77 -0.86 -0.24 -2.87
N ARG A 78 -1.02 -0.08 -4.19
CA ARG A 78 0.04 0.37 -5.09
C ARG A 78 -0.32 1.77 -5.54
N GLN A 79 0.54 2.72 -5.21
CA GLN A 79 0.33 4.12 -5.54
C GLN A 79 1.38 4.58 -6.53
N THR A 80 0.95 5.35 -7.52
CA THR A 80 1.84 5.94 -8.52
C THR A 80 1.47 7.39 -8.74
N LYS A 81 2.45 8.22 -9.07
CA LYS A 81 2.24 9.63 -9.42
C LYS A 81 3.28 10.09 -10.42
N ILE A 82 2.87 10.92 -11.37
CA ILE A 82 3.78 11.63 -12.27
C ILE A 82 3.94 13.03 -11.71
N VAL A 83 5.17 13.46 -11.51
CA VAL A 83 5.50 14.74 -10.89
C VAL A 83 6.51 15.49 -11.75
N THR A 84 6.24 16.75 -12.01
CA THR A 84 7.17 17.67 -12.67
C THR A 84 7.97 18.42 -11.62
N SER A 85 9.30 18.44 -11.75
CA SER A 85 10.23 19.07 -10.82
C SER A 85 11.30 19.86 -11.59
N PRO A 86 11.76 21.00 -11.08
CA PRO A 86 12.92 21.70 -11.64
C PRO A 86 14.23 20.98 -11.35
N LEU A 87 14.27 20.06 -10.38
CA LEU A 87 15.47 19.35 -9.96
C LEU A 87 15.89 18.33 -11.02
N ASN A 88 17.14 18.38 -11.44
CA ASN A 88 17.72 17.33 -12.28
C ASN A 88 17.94 16.03 -11.46
N LEU A 89 18.35 14.96 -12.14
CA LEU A 89 18.50 13.64 -11.52
C LEU A 89 19.47 13.64 -10.32
N SER A 90 20.57 14.38 -10.40
CA SER A 90 21.57 14.46 -9.30
C SER A 90 21.02 15.24 -8.11
N GLU A 91 20.41 16.38 -8.38
CA GLU A 91 19.78 17.24 -7.35
C GLU A 91 18.64 16.51 -6.65
N MET A 92 17.79 15.82 -7.41
CA MET A 92 16.70 14.99 -6.86
C MET A 92 17.26 13.90 -5.94
N LYS A 93 18.29 13.16 -6.37
CA LYS A 93 18.93 12.14 -5.54
C LYS A 93 19.51 12.73 -4.25
N GLN A 94 20.19 13.87 -4.34
CA GLN A 94 20.75 14.56 -3.18
C GLN A 94 19.63 15.02 -2.22
N LYS A 95 18.57 15.62 -2.76
CA LYS A 95 17.43 16.09 -1.99
C LYS A 95 16.76 14.95 -1.21
N LEU A 96 16.50 13.80 -1.87
CA LEU A 96 15.91 12.64 -1.21
C LEU A 96 16.83 12.02 -0.15
N LYS A 97 18.16 12.04 -0.36
CA LYS A 97 19.14 11.57 0.62
C LYS A 97 19.18 12.44 1.88
N SER A 98 18.96 13.74 1.74
CA SER A 98 18.96 14.69 2.85
C SER A 98 17.60 14.83 3.55
N ASP A 99 16.54 14.18 3.04
CA ASP A 99 15.21 14.26 3.62
C ASP A 99 15.09 13.37 4.86
N LEU A 100 14.83 13.98 6.02
CA LEU A 100 14.71 13.30 7.31
C LEU A 100 13.59 12.26 7.35
N ALA A 101 12.51 12.45 6.58
CA ALA A 101 11.42 11.48 6.50
C ALA A 101 11.84 10.20 5.79
N LEU A 102 12.85 10.28 4.93
CA LEU A 102 13.36 9.18 4.10
C LEU A 102 14.68 8.59 4.64
N GLU A 103 15.33 9.24 5.62
CA GLU A 103 16.62 8.84 6.20
C GLU A 103 16.66 7.38 6.66
N LYS A 104 15.53 6.88 7.20
CA LYS A 104 15.42 5.50 7.71
C LYS A 104 15.24 4.45 6.62
N MET A 105 15.12 4.85 5.36
CA MET A 105 14.97 3.96 4.23
C MET A 105 16.33 3.59 3.64
N LYS A 106 16.48 2.33 3.21
CA LYS A 106 17.65 1.93 2.43
C LYS A 106 17.51 2.50 1.02
N MET A 107 18.44 3.34 0.61
CA MET A 107 18.47 3.93 -0.72
C MET A 107 19.46 3.19 -1.61
N THR A 108 19.03 2.88 -2.82
CA THR A 108 19.85 2.26 -3.86
C THR A 108 19.74 3.10 -5.13
N GLU A 109 20.86 3.49 -5.71
CA GLU A 109 20.85 4.23 -6.96
C GLU A 109 20.50 3.31 -8.13
N ALA A 110 19.65 3.82 -9.02
CA ALA A 110 19.35 3.24 -10.32
C ALA A 110 19.87 4.17 -11.42
N GLN A 111 20.05 3.65 -12.63
CA GLN A 111 20.56 4.43 -13.77
C GLN A 111 19.78 5.72 -13.98
N ASN A 112 18.45 5.66 -13.99
CA ASN A 112 17.57 6.80 -14.23
C ASN A 112 16.77 7.22 -13.00
N GLY A 113 17.25 6.94 -11.77
CA GLY A 113 16.47 7.27 -10.58
C GLY A 113 17.07 6.77 -9.28
N ILE A 114 16.19 6.57 -8.30
CA ILE A 114 16.51 6.02 -6.99
C ILE A 114 15.43 5.04 -6.55
N LEU A 115 15.86 3.98 -5.89
CA LEU A 115 15.00 3.01 -5.26
C LEU A 115 15.15 3.13 -3.74
N LEU A 116 14.03 3.16 -3.04
CA LEU A 116 14.00 3.23 -1.58
C LEU A 116 13.26 2.01 -1.04
N ASP A 117 13.86 1.37 -0.06
CA ASP A 117 13.27 0.25 0.65
C ASP A 117 13.03 0.64 2.11
N SER A 118 11.78 0.66 2.53
CA SER A 118 11.48 0.87 3.94
C SER A 118 11.72 -0.41 4.74
N LYS A 119 12.10 -0.24 6.03
CA LYS A 119 12.25 -1.37 6.94
C LYS A 119 10.89 -1.95 7.30
N VAL A 120 10.88 -3.24 7.64
CA VAL A 120 9.73 -3.88 8.27
C VAL A 120 9.48 -3.22 9.62
N THR A 121 8.25 -2.86 9.88
CA THR A 121 7.80 -2.25 11.13
C THR A 121 6.62 -3.05 11.68
N TRP A 122 6.24 -2.82 12.92
CA TRP A 122 5.02 -3.42 13.48
C TRP A 122 3.75 -3.14 12.64
N LYS A 123 3.74 -2.04 11.88
CA LYS A 123 2.58 -1.59 11.07
C LYS A 123 2.66 -1.99 9.60
N SER A 124 3.80 -2.47 9.13
CA SER A 124 4.04 -2.72 7.70
C SER A 124 5.20 -3.71 7.49
N TRP A 125 5.04 -4.58 6.53
CA TRP A 125 6.08 -5.50 6.05
C TRP A 125 7.15 -4.82 5.20
N GLY A 126 7.16 -3.49 5.17
CA GLY A 126 8.03 -2.68 4.35
C GLY A 126 7.46 -2.40 2.97
N GLU A 127 7.91 -1.30 2.38
CA GLU A 127 7.51 -0.82 1.07
C GLU A 127 8.72 -0.73 0.14
N LYS A 128 8.47 -0.89 -1.15
CA LYS A 128 9.41 -0.58 -2.23
C LYS A 128 8.92 0.66 -2.95
N ILE A 129 9.78 1.66 -3.02
CA ILE A 129 9.46 2.94 -3.63
C ILE A 129 10.46 3.17 -4.76
N GLY A 130 9.99 3.63 -5.91
CA GLY A 130 10.81 4.01 -7.05
C GLY A 130 10.54 5.46 -7.44
N VAL A 131 11.60 6.21 -7.69
CA VAL A 131 11.54 7.56 -8.26
C VAL A 131 12.40 7.54 -9.51
N ILE A 132 11.76 7.50 -10.68
CA ILE A 132 12.41 7.27 -11.97
C ILE A 132 12.18 8.47 -12.89
N LEU A 133 13.25 9.03 -13.43
CA LEU A 133 13.20 10.06 -14.46
C LEU A 133 12.62 9.47 -15.74
N GLN A 134 11.56 10.08 -16.24
CA GLN A 134 10.91 9.69 -17.50
C GLN A 134 11.43 10.48 -18.68
N CYS A 135 11.37 11.81 -18.56
CA CYS A 135 11.81 12.73 -19.62
C CYS A 135 12.15 14.10 -19.04
N LYS A 136 12.74 14.94 -19.91
CA LYS A 136 12.92 16.37 -19.68
C LYS A 136 11.90 17.11 -20.54
N ASP A 137 11.20 18.08 -19.96
CA ASP A 137 10.17 18.88 -20.63
C ASP A 137 10.32 20.35 -20.25
N GLY A 138 10.54 21.22 -21.24
CA GLY A 138 10.57 22.67 -21.06
C GLY A 138 11.49 23.23 -19.99
N GLY A 139 12.63 22.54 -19.69
CA GLY A 139 13.55 22.90 -18.60
C GLY A 139 13.26 22.21 -17.27
N ASN A 140 12.11 21.57 -17.13
CA ASN A 140 11.76 20.72 -16.00
C ASN A 140 12.03 19.23 -16.28
N TYR A 141 11.96 18.43 -15.22
CA TYR A 141 12.16 16.98 -15.27
C TYR A 141 10.90 16.29 -14.79
N VAL A 142 10.43 15.29 -15.54
CA VAL A 142 9.24 14.51 -15.22
C VAL A 142 9.65 13.21 -14.55
N TYR A 143 9.22 13.02 -13.32
CA TYR A 143 9.51 11.81 -12.53
C TYR A 143 8.26 10.96 -12.37
N HIS A 144 8.41 9.64 -12.54
CA HIS A 144 7.42 8.65 -12.14
C HIS A 144 7.75 8.16 -10.74
N ILE A 145 6.90 8.47 -9.78
CA ILE A 145 6.98 8.00 -8.41
C ILE A 145 6.05 6.79 -8.27
N SER A 146 6.55 5.72 -7.70
CA SER A 146 5.76 4.53 -7.40
C SER A 146 6.05 4.04 -5.99
N SER A 147 5.04 3.59 -5.27
CA SER A 147 5.17 2.96 -3.95
C SER A 147 4.27 1.75 -3.86
N LYS A 148 4.81 0.62 -3.40
CA LYS A 148 4.09 -0.65 -3.27
C LYS A 148 4.57 -1.43 -2.06
N PRO A 149 3.70 -2.27 -1.44
CA PRO A 149 4.12 -3.16 -0.38
C PRO A 149 5.19 -4.15 -0.88
N ARG A 150 6.15 -4.49 -0.02
CA ARG A 150 7.13 -5.56 -0.29
C ARG A 150 6.41 -6.91 -0.39
N LEU A 151 5.43 -7.16 0.48
CA LEU A 151 4.60 -8.35 0.43
C LEU A 151 3.49 -8.16 -0.62
N THR A 152 3.58 -8.89 -1.73
CA THR A 152 2.68 -8.75 -2.89
C THR A 152 1.21 -9.08 -2.61
N ARG A 153 0.94 -9.89 -1.57
CA ARG A 153 -0.40 -10.29 -1.14
C ARG A 153 -1.07 -9.29 -0.19
N THR A 154 -0.44 -8.15 0.10
CA THR A 154 -1.07 -7.10 0.91
C THR A 154 -2.32 -6.58 0.23
N ILE A 155 -3.43 -6.54 0.96
CA ILE A 155 -4.73 -6.08 0.47
C ILE A 155 -5.01 -4.65 0.93
N ILE A 156 -4.56 -4.32 2.13
CA ILE A 156 -4.77 -3.04 2.80
C ILE A 156 -3.43 -2.58 3.39
N ASP A 157 -3.05 -1.33 3.10
CA ASP A 157 -1.82 -0.71 3.60
C ASP A 157 -2.10 0.52 4.49
N PHE A 158 -3.36 0.80 4.76
CA PHE A 158 -3.84 1.94 5.55
C PHE A 158 -3.33 3.30 5.01
N GLY A 159 -3.19 3.42 3.68
CA GLY A 159 -2.73 4.63 3.01
C GLY A 159 -1.22 4.87 3.10
N LYS A 160 -0.43 3.89 3.54
CA LYS A 160 1.01 4.02 3.71
C LYS A 160 1.72 4.36 2.40
N ASN A 161 1.35 3.68 1.31
CA ASN A 161 1.97 3.93 0.00
C ASN A 161 1.56 5.29 -0.58
N LEU A 162 0.34 5.76 -0.32
CA LEU A 162 -0.09 7.12 -0.67
C LEU A 162 0.74 8.18 0.08
N VAL A 163 0.96 8.00 1.38
CA VAL A 163 1.85 8.88 2.17
C VAL A 163 3.26 8.90 1.60
N ASN A 164 3.82 7.74 1.24
CA ASN A 164 5.15 7.68 0.66
C ASN A 164 5.26 8.49 -0.64
N VAL A 165 4.28 8.36 -1.54
CA VAL A 165 4.26 9.09 -2.81
C VAL A 165 4.13 10.59 -2.58
N ASN A 166 3.23 11.02 -1.67
CA ASN A 166 3.04 12.43 -1.35
C ASN A 166 4.28 13.06 -0.69
N ASN A 167 4.94 12.35 0.22
CA ASN A 167 6.17 12.84 0.86
C ASN A 167 7.29 13.07 -0.18
N ILE A 168 7.45 12.14 -1.12
CA ILE A 168 8.45 12.29 -2.18
C ILE A 168 8.09 13.45 -3.11
N GLU A 169 6.84 13.57 -3.52
CA GLU A 169 6.37 14.72 -4.29
C GLU A 169 6.72 16.03 -3.59
N GLN A 170 6.37 16.17 -2.32
CA GLN A 170 6.68 17.36 -1.52
C GLN A 170 8.19 17.64 -1.43
N ALA A 171 9.01 16.59 -1.35
CA ALA A 171 10.45 16.73 -1.27
C ALA A 171 11.07 17.25 -2.58
N ILE A 172 10.51 16.91 -3.75
CA ILE A 172 11.11 17.24 -5.06
C ILE A 172 10.39 18.38 -5.80
N THR A 173 9.22 18.81 -5.32
CA THR A 173 8.54 19.99 -5.86
C THR A 173 8.88 21.23 -5.03
N PRO A 174 9.07 22.40 -5.66
CA PRO A 174 9.23 23.63 -4.91
C PRO A 174 7.97 23.91 -4.09
N HIS A 175 8.14 24.28 -2.85
CA HIS A 175 7.04 24.86 -2.07
C HIS A 175 6.74 26.25 -2.65
N SER A 176 5.57 26.41 -3.27
CA SER A 176 5.01 27.71 -3.64
C SER A 176 4.58 28.47 -2.40
#